data_5a69cc8e9fab42d9912feab26db7d698
#
_entry.id   5a69cc8e9fab42d9912feab26db7d698
#
_cell.length_a   1.000
_cell.length_b   1.000
_cell.length_c   1.000
_cell.angle_alpha   90.00
_cell.angle_beta   90.00
_cell.angle_gamma   90.00
#
_symmetry.space_group_name_H-M   'P 1'
#
loop_
_entity.id
_entity.type
_entity.pdbx_description
1 polymer ?
#
loop_
_entity_poly.entity_id
_entity_poly.type
_entity_poly.pdbx_seq_one_letter_code
_entity_poly.pdbx_strand_id
1 'polypeptide(L)'
;MHKGLFVMLEGIDGAGKGIIGKNILKHFEATQIFDLDQFLQDKQSYPEISDWENFPIISSSEPTYAPVGRYIREELINKTKNYSSTALSQAYSLDRQILYEKLILPALERGKIIIQSRGFVSSIVYQNLGADNNGLPLETILDLPGNQLALQRTPDYVIIPQLKDAKQAFERLLARTEKQDDSIFEKLDFLTKAQLKYQGDELREFLENHGSQVIYLDTSGTLEESIAHTQEFFDKYLKDKI
;
A
#
# COMPACT_ATOMS: atom_id res chain seq x y z
N MET A 1 4.10 27.13 -0.42
CA MET A 1 3.94 26.04 -1.41
C MET A 1 3.02 25.03 -0.79
N HIS A 2 1.90 24.70 -1.42
CA HIS A 2 1.06 23.60 -0.99
C HIS A 2 1.89 22.32 -1.15
N LYS A 3 2.18 21.65 -0.05
CA LYS A 3 2.76 20.30 -0.10
C LYS A 3 1.72 19.39 -0.73
N GLY A 4 2.14 18.49 -1.64
CA GLY A 4 1.26 17.45 -2.17
C GLY A 4 0.67 16.60 -1.06
N LEU A 5 -0.42 15.91 -1.36
CA LEU A 5 -1.14 15.06 -0.41
C LEU A 5 -0.81 13.59 -0.69
N PHE A 6 -0.47 12.83 0.35
CA PHE A 6 -0.14 11.42 0.23
C PHE A 6 -1.09 10.56 1.07
N VAL A 7 -1.90 9.75 0.42
CA VAL A 7 -2.84 8.79 1.03
C VAL A 7 -2.36 7.37 0.74
N MET A 8 -2.18 6.58 1.77
CA MET A 8 -1.75 5.19 1.66
C MET A 8 -2.83 4.24 2.18
N LEU A 9 -3.14 3.21 1.39
CA LEU A 9 -4.09 2.16 1.73
C LEU A 9 -3.32 0.94 2.21
N GLU A 10 -3.47 0.58 3.47
CA GLU A 10 -2.76 -0.52 4.11
C GLU A 10 -3.70 -1.56 4.70
N GLY A 11 -3.20 -2.71 5.11
CA GLY A 11 -3.99 -3.79 5.69
C GLY A 11 -3.80 -5.13 4.98
N ILE A 12 -4.39 -6.18 5.54
CA ILE A 12 -4.26 -7.55 5.04
C ILE A 12 -4.88 -7.74 3.65
N ASP A 13 -4.47 -8.81 2.94
CA ASP A 13 -5.09 -9.19 1.67
C ASP A 13 -6.56 -9.59 1.89
N GLY A 14 -7.42 -9.24 0.95
CA GLY A 14 -8.88 -9.45 1.10
C GLY A 14 -9.62 -8.40 1.93
N ALA A 15 -8.93 -7.46 2.60
CA ALA A 15 -9.57 -6.48 3.47
C ALA A 15 -10.36 -5.37 2.75
N GLY A 16 -10.24 -5.21 1.43
CA GLY A 16 -11.03 -4.22 0.69
C GLY A 16 -10.26 -2.97 0.23
N LYS A 17 -8.93 -2.92 0.36
CA LYS A 17 -8.08 -1.79 -0.11
C LYS A 17 -8.42 -1.33 -1.52
N GLY A 18 -8.55 -2.29 -2.47
CA GLY A 18 -8.86 -1.98 -3.86
C GLY A 18 -10.23 -1.32 -4.06
N ILE A 19 -11.22 -1.65 -3.22
CA ILE A 19 -12.54 -1.02 -3.23
C ILE A 19 -12.41 0.42 -2.76
N ILE A 20 -11.73 0.64 -1.63
CA ILE A 20 -11.49 1.98 -1.08
C ILE A 20 -10.76 2.85 -2.11
N GLY A 21 -9.64 2.38 -2.65
CA GLY A 21 -8.85 3.12 -3.63
C GLY A 21 -9.66 3.50 -4.87
N LYS A 22 -10.39 2.55 -5.46
CA LYS A 22 -11.27 2.79 -6.61
C LYS A 22 -12.37 3.83 -6.30
N ASN A 23 -12.95 3.79 -5.09
CA ASN A 23 -13.99 4.75 -4.72
C ASN A 23 -13.43 6.15 -4.44
N ILE A 24 -12.25 6.27 -3.85
CA ILE A 24 -11.55 7.57 -3.74
C ILE A 24 -11.29 8.13 -5.15
N LEU A 25 -10.73 7.32 -6.05
CA LEU A 25 -10.40 7.76 -7.40
C LEU A 25 -11.62 8.11 -8.26
N LYS A 26 -12.82 7.56 -7.98
CA LYS A 26 -14.07 7.92 -8.69
C LYS A 26 -14.51 9.39 -8.51
N HIS A 27 -13.99 10.09 -7.51
CA HIS A 27 -14.25 11.52 -7.33
C HIS A 27 -13.51 12.40 -8.34
N PHE A 28 -12.65 11.82 -9.16
CA PHE A 28 -11.84 12.50 -10.17
C PHE A 28 -12.20 11.98 -11.57
N GLU A 29 -12.08 12.86 -12.57
CA GLU A 29 -12.16 12.40 -13.94
C GLU A 29 -10.97 11.52 -14.29
N ALA A 30 -11.16 10.49 -15.13
CA ALA A 30 -10.10 9.59 -15.55
C ALA A 30 -8.91 10.32 -16.19
N THR A 31 -9.17 11.43 -16.86
CA THR A 31 -8.17 12.32 -17.47
C THR A 31 -7.30 13.07 -16.46
N GLN A 32 -7.67 13.08 -15.18
CA GLN A 32 -6.94 13.71 -14.09
C GLN A 32 -6.02 12.73 -13.35
N ILE A 33 -6.08 11.44 -13.67
CA ILE A 33 -5.39 10.38 -12.94
C ILE A 33 -4.27 9.80 -13.81
N PHE A 34 -3.03 9.90 -13.31
CA PHE A 34 -1.92 9.11 -13.84
C PHE A 34 -1.86 7.77 -13.11
N ASP A 35 -2.15 6.69 -13.82
CA ASP A 35 -2.05 5.32 -13.30
C ASP A 35 -0.63 4.79 -13.53
N LEU A 36 0.19 4.81 -12.47
CA LEU A 36 1.55 4.31 -12.52
C LEU A 36 1.60 2.81 -12.80
N ASP A 37 0.69 2.04 -12.23
CA ASP A 37 0.70 0.59 -12.38
C ASP A 37 0.46 0.20 -13.84
N GLN A 38 -0.49 0.85 -14.51
CA GLN A 38 -0.74 0.64 -15.93
C GLN A 38 0.45 1.11 -16.78
N PHE A 39 1.00 2.29 -16.47
CA PHE A 39 2.17 2.83 -17.19
C PHE A 39 3.36 1.88 -17.13
N LEU A 40 3.67 1.35 -15.94
CA LEU A 40 4.80 0.42 -15.74
C LEU A 40 4.58 -0.93 -16.43
N GLN A 41 3.34 -1.40 -16.51
CA GLN A 41 3.01 -2.61 -17.25
C GLN A 41 3.21 -2.43 -18.76
N ASP A 42 2.82 -1.27 -19.29
CA ASP A 42 2.90 -0.98 -20.72
C ASP A 42 4.34 -0.62 -21.17
N LYS A 43 5.03 0.21 -20.38
CA LYS A 43 6.34 0.77 -20.74
C LYS A 43 7.55 0.02 -20.15
N GLN A 44 7.34 -0.74 -19.08
CA GLN A 44 8.39 -1.48 -18.35
C GLN A 44 9.55 -0.62 -17.84
N SER A 45 9.35 0.68 -17.74
CA SER A 45 10.31 1.68 -17.26
C SER A 45 9.60 2.73 -16.42
N TYR A 46 10.31 3.36 -15.48
CA TYR A 46 9.75 4.48 -14.75
C TYR A 46 9.45 5.66 -15.66
N PRO A 47 8.38 6.42 -15.37
CA PRO A 47 8.01 7.58 -16.14
C PRO A 47 8.99 8.74 -15.90
N GLU A 48 9.18 9.57 -16.91
CA GLU A 48 9.79 10.89 -16.77
C GLU A 48 8.76 11.90 -16.23
N ILE A 49 9.23 13.04 -15.75
CA ILE A 49 8.33 14.08 -15.19
C ILE A 49 7.27 14.51 -16.21
N SER A 50 7.65 14.64 -17.48
CA SER A 50 6.76 15.01 -18.59
C SER A 50 5.58 14.05 -18.80
N ASP A 51 5.69 12.79 -18.36
CA ASP A 51 4.63 11.80 -18.51
C ASP A 51 3.47 12.02 -17.53
N TRP A 52 3.78 12.60 -16.35
CA TRP A 52 2.77 12.74 -15.27
C TRP A 52 2.57 14.17 -14.76
N GLU A 53 3.41 15.14 -15.13
CA GLU A 53 3.34 16.50 -14.59
C GLU A 53 2.00 17.21 -14.80
N ASN A 54 1.27 16.86 -15.86
CA ASN A 54 -0.05 17.42 -16.18
C ASN A 54 -1.21 16.76 -15.43
N PHE A 55 -0.96 15.66 -14.71
CA PHE A 55 -1.97 14.98 -13.92
C PHE A 55 -1.93 15.46 -12.47
N PRO A 56 -3.05 15.94 -11.91
CA PRO A 56 -3.10 16.34 -10.49
C PRO A 56 -3.02 15.15 -9.54
N ILE A 57 -3.42 13.95 -9.99
CA ILE A 57 -3.53 12.75 -9.16
C ILE A 57 -2.69 11.63 -9.74
N ILE A 58 -2.02 10.90 -8.86
CA ILE A 58 -1.24 9.72 -9.21
C ILE A 58 -1.74 8.54 -8.39
N SER A 59 -2.10 7.45 -9.06
CA SER A 59 -2.35 6.16 -8.42
C SER A 59 -1.13 5.25 -8.55
N SER A 60 -0.81 4.51 -7.48
CA SER A 60 0.33 3.58 -7.45
C SER A 60 0.09 2.42 -6.50
N SER A 61 0.89 1.37 -6.63
CA SER A 61 0.92 0.26 -5.68
C SER A 61 2.33 -0.25 -5.40
N GLU A 62 2.53 -0.87 -4.24
CA GLU A 62 3.72 -1.66 -3.91
C GLU A 62 3.36 -3.13 -3.64
N PRO A 63 4.22 -4.08 -4.07
CA PRO A 63 5.38 -3.89 -4.96
C PRO A 63 4.93 -3.29 -6.28
N THR A 64 5.81 -2.49 -6.92
CA THR A 64 5.47 -1.86 -8.21
C THR A 64 5.39 -2.88 -9.37
N TYR A 65 4.99 -2.44 -10.55
CA TYR A 65 5.12 -3.22 -11.78
C TYR A 65 6.43 -2.92 -12.55
N ALA A 66 7.33 -2.14 -11.96
CA ALA A 66 8.70 -1.97 -12.44
C ALA A 66 9.50 -3.28 -12.29
N PRO A 67 10.67 -3.43 -12.92
CA PRO A 67 11.41 -4.70 -12.91
C PRO A 67 11.64 -5.32 -11.53
N VAL A 68 11.98 -4.51 -10.50
CA VAL A 68 12.20 -5.01 -9.14
C VAL A 68 10.89 -5.48 -8.51
N GLY A 69 9.86 -4.65 -8.55
CA GLY A 69 8.55 -4.99 -7.98
C GLY A 69 7.88 -6.16 -8.69
N ARG A 70 8.03 -6.26 -10.01
CA ARG A 70 7.56 -7.41 -10.78
C ARG A 70 8.28 -8.71 -10.36
N TYR A 71 9.61 -8.67 -10.17
CA TYR A 71 10.34 -9.82 -9.67
C TYR A 71 9.88 -10.25 -8.27
N ILE A 72 9.53 -9.28 -7.40
CA ILE A 72 8.90 -9.59 -6.11
C ILE A 72 7.59 -10.34 -6.31
N ARG A 73 6.69 -9.84 -7.18
CA ARG A 73 5.36 -10.40 -7.43
C ARG A 73 5.40 -11.80 -8.04
N GLU A 74 6.28 -12.02 -9.01
CA GLU A 74 6.30 -13.22 -9.83
C GLU A 74 7.20 -14.32 -9.24
N GLU A 75 8.25 -13.94 -8.53
CA GLU A 75 9.28 -14.88 -8.06
C GLU A 75 9.38 -14.93 -6.54
N LEU A 76 9.66 -13.78 -5.86
CA LEU A 76 10.08 -13.81 -4.46
C LEU A 76 8.96 -14.21 -3.49
N ILE A 77 7.70 -13.86 -3.76
CA ILE A 77 6.56 -14.19 -2.90
C ILE A 77 5.81 -15.45 -3.34
N ASN A 78 6.29 -16.15 -4.37
CA ASN A 78 5.67 -17.37 -4.85
C ASN A 78 5.81 -18.52 -3.85
N LYS A 79 4.72 -19.21 -3.50
CA LYS A 79 4.67 -20.33 -2.54
C LYS A 79 5.63 -21.48 -2.86
N THR A 80 5.95 -21.68 -4.14
CA THR A 80 6.86 -22.75 -4.58
C THR A 80 8.33 -22.39 -4.42
N LYS A 81 8.62 -21.15 -4.07
CA LYS A 81 9.97 -20.62 -3.91
C LYS A 81 10.28 -20.39 -2.43
N ASN A 82 11.54 -20.48 -2.09
CA ASN A 82 11.98 -20.32 -0.70
C ASN A 82 13.10 -19.29 -0.62
N TYR A 83 12.72 -18.04 -0.41
CA TYR A 83 13.67 -16.94 -0.23
C TYR A 83 13.70 -16.51 1.24
N SER A 84 14.87 -16.06 1.70
CA SER A 84 15.01 -15.57 3.07
C SER A 84 14.21 -14.28 3.29
N SER A 85 13.75 -14.08 4.53
CA SER A 85 13.09 -12.82 4.93
C SER A 85 13.97 -11.60 4.67
N THR A 86 15.30 -11.76 4.77
CA THR A 86 16.27 -10.72 4.44
C THR A 86 16.22 -10.35 2.96
N ALA A 87 16.25 -11.34 2.06
CA ALA A 87 16.19 -11.08 0.61
C ALA A 87 14.88 -10.40 0.22
N LEU A 88 13.76 -10.87 0.76
CA LEU A 88 12.44 -10.24 0.57
C LEU A 88 12.44 -8.79 1.04
N SER A 89 12.89 -8.53 2.26
CA SER A 89 12.89 -7.18 2.84
C SER A 89 13.79 -6.21 2.05
N GLN A 90 14.96 -6.67 1.60
CA GLN A 90 15.86 -5.88 0.76
C GLN A 90 15.23 -5.57 -0.60
N ALA A 91 14.56 -6.54 -1.23
CA ALA A 91 13.89 -6.33 -2.51
C ALA A 91 12.74 -5.32 -2.40
N TYR A 92 11.88 -5.44 -1.38
CA TYR A 92 10.82 -4.46 -1.11
C TYR A 92 11.38 -3.06 -0.84
N SER A 93 12.47 -2.98 -0.07
CA SER A 93 13.13 -1.70 0.20
C SER A 93 13.70 -1.07 -1.06
N LEU A 94 14.34 -1.85 -1.94
CA LEU A 94 14.88 -1.34 -3.20
C LEU A 94 13.77 -0.85 -4.13
N ASP A 95 12.69 -1.62 -4.29
CA ASP A 95 11.54 -1.23 -5.11
C ASP A 95 10.94 0.11 -4.64
N ARG A 96 10.76 0.24 -3.33
CA ARG A 96 10.28 1.46 -2.65
C ARG A 96 11.23 2.63 -2.83
N GLN A 97 12.54 2.42 -2.65
CA GLN A 97 13.52 3.47 -2.82
C GLN A 97 13.42 4.08 -4.21
N ILE A 98 13.40 3.24 -5.24
CA ILE A 98 13.29 3.71 -6.63
C ILE A 98 11.96 4.45 -6.86
N LEU A 99 10.84 3.91 -6.36
CA LEU A 99 9.54 4.56 -6.47
C LEU A 99 9.53 5.95 -5.83
N TYR A 100 10.08 6.08 -4.63
CA TYR A 100 10.13 7.36 -3.93
C TYR A 100 11.01 8.37 -4.65
N GLU A 101 12.20 7.98 -5.07
CA GLU A 101 13.14 8.87 -5.78
C GLU A 101 12.62 9.29 -7.16
N LYS A 102 11.99 8.37 -7.90
CA LYS A 102 11.56 8.63 -9.28
C LYS A 102 10.20 9.29 -9.40
N LEU A 103 9.29 9.06 -8.43
CA LEU A 103 7.92 9.53 -8.54
C LEU A 103 7.40 10.21 -7.27
N ILE A 104 7.41 9.53 -6.10
CA ILE A 104 6.67 10.01 -4.93
C ILE A 104 7.18 11.38 -4.48
N LEU A 105 8.48 11.51 -4.22
CA LEU A 105 9.06 12.77 -3.75
C LEU A 105 8.92 13.91 -4.79
N PRO A 106 9.28 13.71 -6.07
CA PRO A 106 9.09 14.74 -7.10
C PRO A 106 7.62 15.16 -7.30
N ALA A 107 6.68 14.22 -7.16
CA ALA A 107 5.26 14.51 -7.33
C ALA A 107 4.72 15.31 -6.14
N LEU A 108 5.05 14.93 -4.92
CA LEU A 108 4.63 15.67 -3.70
C LEU A 108 5.23 17.08 -3.66
N GLU A 109 6.45 17.26 -4.09
CA GLU A 109 7.08 18.60 -4.22
C GLU A 109 6.32 19.49 -5.20
N ARG A 110 5.69 18.91 -6.23
CA ARG A 110 4.88 19.60 -7.24
C ARG A 110 3.40 19.71 -6.86
N GLY A 111 3.04 19.39 -5.62
CA GLY A 111 1.68 19.53 -5.12
C GLY A 111 0.70 18.47 -5.62
N LYS A 112 1.18 17.33 -6.12
CA LYS A 112 0.32 16.24 -6.59
C LYS A 112 -0.34 15.50 -5.42
N ILE A 113 -1.47 14.88 -5.72
CA ILE A 113 -2.15 13.95 -4.80
C ILE A 113 -1.75 12.54 -5.18
N ILE A 114 -1.27 11.77 -4.21
CA ILE A 114 -0.89 10.37 -4.40
C ILE A 114 -1.84 9.48 -3.62
N ILE A 115 -2.43 8.50 -4.32
CA ILE A 115 -3.24 7.43 -3.72
C ILE A 115 -2.48 6.13 -3.96
N GLN A 116 -1.85 5.60 -2.93
CA GLN A 116 -0.99 4.41 -3.03
C GLN A 116 -1.58 3.22 -2.27
N SER A 117 -1.60 2.07 -2.93
CA SER A 117 -1.95 0.81 -2.30
C SER A 117 -0.69 0.10 -1.81
N ARG A 118 -0.59 -0.09 -0.50
CA ARG A 118 0.56 -0.63 0.22
C ARG A 118 1.80 0.27 0.17
N GLY A 119 2.70 0.04 1.11
CA GLY A 119 3.96 0.75 1.22
C GLY A 119 4.82 0.23 2.37
N PHE A 120 5.58 1.11 3.01
CA PHE A 120 6.50 0.75 4.09
C PHE A 120 5.80 0.16 5.32
N VAL A 121 4.53 0.49 5.54
CA VAL A 121 3.72 -0.08 6.64
C VAL A 121 3.51 -1.59 6.43
N SER A 122 3.30 -2.01 5.18
CA SER A 122 3.29 -3.44 4.85
C SER A 122 4.62 -4.11 5.20
N SER A 123 5.76 -3.45 5.02
CA SER A 123 7.06 -4.00 5.45
C SER A 123 7.15 -4.14 6.97
N ILE A 124 6.71 -3.13 7.73
CA ILE A 124 6.65 -3.20 9.20
C ILE A 124 5.82 -4.39 9.67
N VAL A 125 4.72 -4.70 9.01
CA VAL A 125 3.82 -5.79 9.42
C VAL A 125 4.29 -7.15 8.87
N TYR A 126 4.47 -7.27 7.56
CA TYR A 126 4.68 -8.55 6.88
C TYR A 126 6.11 -9.07 7.05
N GLN A 127 7.13 -8.23 6.86
CA GLN A 127 8.52 -8.66 7.01
C GLN A 127 8.91 -8.85 8.47
N ASN A 128 8.27 -8.14 9.40
CA ASN A 128 8.49 -8.38 10.83
C ASN A 128 7.83 -9.70 11.30
N LEU A 129 6.70 -10.11 10.75
CA LEU A 129 6.11 -11.42 11.01
C LEU A 129 6.90 -12.54 10.33
N GLY A 130 7.27 -12.35 9.05
CA GLY A 130 7.84 -13.40 8.20
C GLY A 130 6.82 -14.49 7.85
N ALA A 131 6.88 -15.01 6.64
CA ALA A 131 5.89 -15.98 6.13
C ALA A 131 5.78 -17.26 6.99
N ASP A 132 6.88 -17.70 7.59
CA ASP A 132 6.97 -18.89 8.43
C ASP A 132 7.41 -18.55 9.88
N ASN A 133 6.99 -17.39 10.39
CA ASN A 133 7.37 -16.84 11.70
C ASN A 133 8.89 -16.59 11.86
N ASN A 134 9.59 -16.37 10.78
CA ASN A 134 11.03 -16.07 10.73
C ASN A 134 11.27 -14.60 10.29
N GLY A 135 10.41 -13.71 10.72
CA GLY A 135 10.48 -12.28 10.40
C GLY A 135 11.74 -11.61 10.93
N LEU A 136 12.05 -10.45 10.39
CA LEU A 136 13.17 -9.63 10.82
C LEU A 136 12.78 -8.73 11.99
N PRO A 137 13.73 -8.38 12.87
CA PRO A 137 13.54 -7.33 13.86
C PRO A 137 13.07 -6.02 13.21
N LEU A 138 12.19 -5.29 13.88
CA LEU A 138 11.65 -4.04 13.36
C LEU A 138 12.74 -3.04 13.00
N GLU A 139 13.75 -2.90 13.86
CA GLU A 139 14.91 -2.02 13.64
C GLU A 139 15.62 -2.35 12.32
N THR A 140 15.87 -3.64 12.06
CA THR A 140 16.50 -4.09 10.80
C THR A 140 15.66 -3.69 9.57
N ILE A 141 14.32 -3.76 9.68
CA ILE A 141 13.42 -3.36 8.60
C ILE A 141 13.47 -1.84 8.40
N LEU A 142 13.41 -1.07 9.48
CA LEU A 142 13.42 0.38 9.43
C LEU A 142 14.74 0.94 8.91
N ASP A 143 15.87 0.26 9.16
CA ASP A 143 17.20 0.66 8.69
C ASP A 143 17.44 0.44 7.19
N LEU A 144 16.56 -0.27 6.50
CA LEU A 144 16.68 -0.44 5.06
C LEU A 144 16.47 0.89 4.32
N PRO A 145 17.30 1.23 3.31
CA PRO A 145 17.32 2.56 2.68
C PRO A 145 15.96 3.05 2.18
N GLY A 146 15.18 2.18 1.51
CA GLY A 146 13.85 2.55 1.02
C GLY A 146 12.85 2.81 2.13
N ASN A 147 12.98 2.13 3.28
CA ASN A 147 12.13 2.37 4.44
C ASN A 147 12.54 3.65 5.17
N GLN A 148 13.82 3.93 5.28
CA GLN A 148 14.32 5.20 5.80
C GLN A 148 13.85 6.39 4.97
N LEU A 149 13.89 6.27 3.64
CA LEU A 149 13.39 7.29 2.75
C LEU A 149 11.87 7.51 2.93
N ALA A 150 11.10 6.43 3.08
CA ALA A 150 9.66 6.52 3.34
C ALA A 150 9.34 7.17 4.70
N LEU A 151 10.16 6.96 5.71
CA LEU A 151 10.01 7.60 7.03
C LEU A 151 10.33 9.10 7.00
N GLN A 152 11.16 9.58 6.06
CA GLN A 152 11.41 11.02 5.88
C GLN A 152 10.21 11.75 5.26
N ARG A 153 9.37 11.04 4.51
CA ARG A 153 8.13 11.54 3.93
C ARG A 153 7.04 10.48 4.04
N THR A 154 6.50 10.37 5.23
CA THR A 154 5.35 9.48 5.53
C THR A 154 4.07 9.97 4.84
N PRO A 155 3.10 9.09 4.60
CA PRO A 155 1.77 9.48 4.14
C PRO A 155 1.11 10.45 5.12
N ASP A 156 0.33 11.39 4.59
CA ASP A 156 -0.51 12.25 5.42
C ASP A 156 -1.66 11.44 6.05
N TYR A 157 -2.20 10.46 5.30
CA TYR A 157 -3.23 9.52 5.75
C TYR A 157 -2.83 8.08 5.47
N VAL A 158 -2.95 7.23 6.48
CA VAL A 158 -2.87 5.78 6.35
C VAL A 158 -4.24 5.19 6.64
N ILE A 159 -4.90 4.66 5.61
CA ILE A 159 -6.23 4.06 5.71
C ILE A 159 -6.09 2.55 5.86
N ILE A 160 -6.62 2.02 6.95
CA ILE A 160 -6.59 0.60 7.26
C ILE A 160 -8.02 0.06 7.27
N PRO A 161 -8.42 -0.75 6.26
CA PRO A 161 -9.71 -1.43 6.26
C PRO A 161 -9.83 -2.35 7.47
N GLN A 162 -10.94 -2.25 8.19
CA GLN A 162 -11.26 -3.13 9.30
C GLN A 162 -12.28 -4.19 8.88
N LEU A 163 -11.94 -5.45 9.14
CA LEU A 163 -12.82 -6.59 9.01
C LEU A 163 -13.19 -7.12 10.38
N LYS A 164 -14.27 -7.88 10.43
CA LYS A 164 -14.68 -8.58 11.65
C LYS A 164 -13.57 -9.50 12.16
N ASP A 165 -12.97 -10.27 11.25
CA ASP A 165 -11.83 -11.15 11.51
C ASP A 165 -11.08 -11.46 10.20
N ALA A 166 -9.89 -12.07 10.31
CA ALA A 166 -9.07 -12.45 9.17
C ALA A 166 -9.70 -13.57 8.31
N LYS A 167 -10.63 -14.34 8.87
CA LYS A 167 -11.34 -15.38 8.13
C LYS A 167 -12.22 -14.77 7.04
N GLN A 168 -12.87 -13.64 7.33
CA GLN A 168 -13.64 -12.90 6.31
C GLN A 168 -12.75 -12.45 5.14
N ALA A 169 -11.53 -11.98 5.43
CA ALA A 169 -10.55 -11.64 4.39
C ALA A 169 -10.15 -12.87 3.56
N PHE A 170 -9.84 -13.97 4.25
CA PHE A 170 -9.44 -15.22 3.62
C PHE A 170 -10.55 -15.81 2.73
N GLU A 171 -11.81 -15.77 3.17
CA GLU A 171 -12.97 -16.19 2.37
C GLU A 171 -13.12 -15.32 1.11
N ARG A 172 -12.91 -13.99 1.23
CA ARG A 172 -12.91 -13.08 0.08
C ARG A 172 -11.78 -13.37 -0.90
N LEU A 173 -10.60 -13.78 -0.43
CA LEU A 173 -9.49 -14.19 -1.29
C LEU A 173 -9.83 -15.46 -2.06
N LEU A 174 -10.38 -16.47 -1.40
CA LEU A 174 -10.79 -17.72 -2.03
C LEU A 174 -11.91 -17.52 -3.09
N ALA A 175 -12.77 -16.53 -2.89
CA ALA A 175 -13.87 -16.22 -3.83
C ALA A 175 -13.41 -15.43 -5.08
N ARG A 176 -12.16 -14.97 -5.14
CA ARG A 176 -11.64 -14.26 -6.32
C ARG A 176 -11.44 -15.22 -7.48
N THR A 177 -12.09 -14.92 -8.59
CA THR A 177 -11.96 -15.71 -9.83
C THR A 177 -10.82 -15.22 -10.73
N GLU A 178 -10.36 -13.99 -10.57
CA GLU A 178 -9.45 -13.32 -11.51
C GLU A 178 -7.97 -13.35 -11.12
N LYS A 179 -7.64 -13.70 -9.86
CA LYS A 179 -6.24 -13.78 -9.37
C LYS A 179 -6.14 -14.87 -8.31
N GLN A 180 -5.56 -15.98 -8.69
CA GLN A 180 -4.95 -16.90 -7.73
C GLN A 180 -3.50 -16.46 -7.55
N ASP A 181 -3.28 -15.46 -6.70
CA ASP A 181 -1.93 -15.13 -6.26
C ASP A 181 -1.47 -16.28 -5.35
N ASP A 182 -0.51 -17.08 -5.81
CA ASP A 182 0.18 -18.09 -5.01
C ASP A 182 1.17 -17.46 -4.02
N SER A 183 0.71 -16.44 -3.29
CA SER A 183 1.55 -15.72 -2.34
C SER A 183 1.75 -16.51 -1.04
N ILE A 184 3.00 -16.53 -0.56
CA ILE A 184 3.38 -17.11 0.73
C ILE A 184 2.62 -16.49 1.92
N PHE A 185 2.08 -15.30 1.75
CA PHE A 185 1.35 -14.53 2.79
C PHE A 185 -0.15 -14.82 2.84
N GLU A 186 -0.72 -15.57 1.89
CA GLU A 186 -2.14 -15.90 1.83
C GLU A 186 -2.49 -17.17 2.64
N LYS A 187 -2.06 -17.20 3.90
CA LYS A 187 -2.40 -18.23 4.89
C LYS A 187 -3.24 -17.62 6.00
N LEU A 188 -4.32 -18.28 6.43
CA LEU A 188 -5.23 -17.73 7.45
C LEU A 188 -4.49 -17.37 8.76
N ASP A 189 -3.56 -18.21 9.23
CA ASP A 189 -2.77 -17.93 10.44
C ASP A 189 -1.93 -16.66 10.28
N PHE A 190 -1.28 -16.50 9.12
CA PHE A 190 -0.51 -15.29 8.81
C PHE A 190 -1.40 -14.05 8.76
N LEU A 191 -2.53 -14.12 8.04
CA LEU A 191 -3.48 -13.01 7.94
C LEU A 191 -4.04 -12.60 9.31
N THR A 192 -4.28 -13.58 10.20
CA THR A 192 -4.74 -13.32 11.56
C THR A 192 -3.70 -12.52 12.35
N LYS A 193 -2.44 -12.93 12.31
CA LYS A 193 -1.34 -12.23 12.98
C LYS A 193 -1.11 -10.83 12.39
N ALA A 194 -1.18 -10.72 11.08
CA ALA A 194 -1.03 -9.44 10.39
C ALA A 194 -2.17 -8.48 10.72
N GLN A 195 -3.43 -8.96 10.77
CA GLN A 195 -4.57 -8.14 11.17
C GLN A 195 -4.39 -7.58 12.59
N LEU A 196 -3.99 -8.42 13.54
CA LEU A 196 -3.72 -7.97 14.91
C LEU A 196 -2.65 -6.87 14.97
N LYS A 197 -1.58 -6.99 14.16
CA LYS A 197 -0.56 -5.94 14.06
C LYS A 197 -1.10 -4.65 13.45
N TYR A 198 -1.90 -4.74 12.38
CA TYR A 198 -2.51 -3.54 11.77
C TYR A 198 -3.50 -2.82 12.70
N GLN A 199 -4.15 -3.55 13.61
CA GLN A 199 -5.12 -3.01 14.57
C GLN A 199 -4.48 -2.62 15.92
N GLY A 200 -3.21 -2.96 16.12
CA GLY A 200 -2.50 -2.70 17.37
C GLY A 200 -2.16 -1.22 17.57
N ASP A 201 -2.25 -0.77 18.81
CA ASP A 201 -1.90 0.60 19.19
C ASP A 201 -0.43 0.93 18.89
N GLU A 202 0.48 -0.03 19.01
CA GLU A 202 1.91 0.17 18.71
C GLU A 202 2.16 0.67 17.27
N LEU A 203 1.49 0.06 16.28
CA LEU A 203 1.61 0.50 14.88
C LEU A 203 0.98 1.88 14.68
N ARG A 204 -0.18 2.10 15.28
CA ARG A 204 -0.87 3.39 15.22
C ARG A 204 -0.02 4.50 15.80
N GLU A 205 0.47 4.34 17.03
CA GLU A 205 1.32 5.31 17.71
C GLU A 205 2.61 5.56 16.92
N PHE A 206 3.22 4.50 16.39
CA PHE A 206 4.40 4.63 15.53
C PHE A 206 4.12 5.54 14.33
N LEU A 207 3.03 5.32 13.60
CA LEU A 207 2.67 6.09 12.42
C LEU A 207 2.30 7.55 12.77
N GLU A 208 1.53 7.75 13.83
CA GLU A 208 1.11 9.08 14.29
C GLU A 208 2.32 9.90 14.78
N ASN A 209 3.28 9.28 15.48
CA ASN A 209 4.54 9.91 15.88
C ASN A 209 5.44 10.30 14.70
N HIS A 210 5.26 9.65 13.54
CA HIS A 210 5.95 10.00 12.30
C HIS A 210 5.14 10.94 11.39
N GLY A 211 4.01 11.48 11.88
CA GLY A 211 3.24 12.51 11.20
C GLY A 211 2.11 12.00 10.30
N SER A 212 1.81 10.71 10.29
CA SER A 212 0.66 10.15 9.57
C SER A 212 -0.60 10.20 10.45
N GLN A 213 -1.75 10.48 9.87
CA GLN A 213 -3.02 10.24 10.53
C GLN A 213 -3.55 8.85 10.14
N VAL A 214 -3.77 7.98 11.15
CA VAL A 214 -4.29 6.63 10.92
C VAL A 214 -5.81 6.64 10.95
N ILE A 215 -6.43 6.13 9.89
CA ILE A 215 -7.89 6.04 9.73
C ILE A 215 -8.27 4.57 9.58
N TYR A 216 -9.04 4.07 10.53
CA TYR A 216 -9.66 2.75 10.43
C TYR A 216 -11.02 2.89 9.73
N LEU A 217 -11.22 2.14 8.65
CA LEU A 217 -12.42 2.20 7.84
C LEU A 217 -13.11 0.83 7.83
N ASP A 218 -14.32 0.77 8.35
CA ASP A 218 -15.07 -0.49 8.42
C ASP A 218 -15.43 -1.01 7.03
N THR A 219 -14.96 -2.22 6.72
CA THR A 219 -15.24 -2.95 5.49
C THR A 219 -15.80 -4.36 5.80
N SER A 220 -16.26 -4.57 7.03
CA SER A 220 -16.81 -5.87 7.48
C SER A 220 -18.19 -6.16 6.93
N GLY A 221 -18.94 -5.12 6.55
CA GLY A 221 -20.28 -5.21 6.01
C GLY A 221 -20.34 -5.51 4.50
N THR A 222 -21.39 -4.98 3.87
CA THR A 222 -21.61 -5.11 2.42
C THR A 222 -20.67 -4.23 1.61
N LEU A 223 -20.68 -4.42 0.29
CA LEU A 223 -19.94 -3.55 -0.63
C LEU A 223 -20.46 -2.10 -0.55
N GLU A 224 -21.78 -1.92 -0.50
CA GLU A 224 -22.45 -0.63 -0.43
C GLU A 224 -22.07 0.11 0.87
N GLU A 225 -22.03 -0.57 2.00
CA GLU A 225 -21.59 0.02 3.28
C GLU A 225 -20.12 0.43 3.22
N SER A 226 -19.24 -0.40 2.66
CA SER A 226 -17.83 -0.06 2.47
C SER A 226 -17.63 1.17 1.55
N ILE A 227 -18.48 1.31 0.53
CA ILE A 227 -18.50 2.48 -0.35
C ILE A 227 -18.96 3.72 0.43
N ALA A 228 -20.02 3.61 1.23
CA ALA A 228 -20.53 4.72 2.04
C ALA A 228 -19.47 5.21 3.03
N HIS A 229 -18.82 4.32 3.76
CA HIS A 229 -17.73 4.68 4.67
C HIS A 229 -16.54 5.35 3.95
N THR A 230 -16.23 4.89 2.73
CA THR A 230 -15.20 5.54 1.90
C THR A 230 -15.61 6.95 1.48
N GLN A 231 -16.89 7.15 1.16
CA GLN A 231 -17.44 8.47 0.86
C GLN A 231 -17.35 9.42 2.05
N GLU A 232 -17.72 8.97 3.24
CA GLU A 232 -17.61 9.75 4.48
C GLU A 232 -16.15 10.16 4.75
N PHE A 233 -15.20 9.22 4.55
CA PHE A 233 -13.78 9.55 4.64
C PHE A 233 -13.39 10.63 3.64
N PHE A 234 -13.77 10.47 2.37
CA PHE A 234 -13.46 11.43 1.32
C PHE A 234 -14.00 12.82 1.66
N ASP A 235 -15.28 12.93 2.01
CA ASP A 235 -15.93 14.20 2.33
C ASP A 235 -15.29 14.89 3.54
N LYS A 236 -14.86 14.11 4.53
CA LYS A 236 -14.28 14.65 5.78
C LYS A 236 -12.82 15.07 5.63
N TYR A 237 -12.02 14.32 4.87
CA TYR A 237 -10.56 14.46 4.93
C TYR A 237 -9.92 14.90 3.62
N LEU A 238 -10.55 14.65 2.47
CA LEU A 238 -9.96 14.91 1.17
C LEU A 238 -10.62 16.04 0.40
N LYS A 239 -11.95 16.20 0.49
CA LYS A 239 -12.75 17.10 -0.34
C LYS A 239 -12.24 18.56 -0.39
N ASP A 240 -11.82 19.10 0.75
CA ASP A 240 -11.33 20.49 0.84
C ASP A 240 -9.82 20.62 0.57
N LYS A 241 -9.15 19.54 0.23
CA LYS A 241 -7.69 19.48 -0.05
C LYS A 241 -7.38 19.24 -1.52
N ILE A 242 -8.42 19.09 -2.31
CA ILE A 242 -8.36 18.70 -3.72
C ILE A 242 -8.83 19.82 -4.63
#